data_c0f883eae78fa3104638e92567750e49
#
_entry.id   c0f883eae78fa3104638e92567750e49
#
_cell.length_a   1.000
_cell.length_b   1.000
_cell.length_c   1.000
_cell.angle_alpha   90.00
_cell.angle_beta   90.00
_cell.angle_gamma   90.00
#
_symmetry.space_group_name_H-M   'P 1'
#
loop_
_entity.id
_entity.type
_entity.pdbx_description
1 polymer ?
#
loop_
_entity_poly.entity_id
_entity_poly.type
_entity_poly.pdbx_seq_one_letter_code
_entity_poly.pdbx_strand_id
1 'polypeptide(L)'
;MIYNCKRTATVESCNYGTLAALKKENFLELQNSTFENIIEVFKKQICLYDDEVKMFLAFAMEKISYFKHLKLLTKQEIFHSMERVTYEKDALLCKKGDIATKLFVIQDGIVEVACKYAPRIDEEFVIERLGRGSIINHRSFMLEDDADTDFRCLTSVSCFELTADKIKEIKDKREDMRTAYRTVEEEVLIP
;
A
#
# COMPACT_ATOMS: atom_id res chain seq x y z
N MET A 1 -14.21 9.25 5.86
CA MET A 1 -15.56 8.71 5.76
C MET A 1 -15.70 7.74 4.58
N ILE A 2 -15.47 8.16 3.34
CA ILE A 2 -15.66 7.34 2.11
C ILE A 2 -14.70 6.15 2.05
N TYR A 3 -13.44 6.40 2.38
CA TYR A 3 -12.39 5.38 2.44
C TYR A 3 -12.05 5.09 3.89
N ASN A 4 -12.58 4.57 4.70
CA ASN A 4 -12.33 4.22 6.11
C ASN A 4 -10.82 4.32 6.54
N CYS A 5 -10.19 5.44 6.21
CA CYS A 5 -8.79 5.72 6.51
C CYS A 5 -8.64 6.75 7.62
N LYS A 6 -7.45 6.85 8.22
CA LYS A 6 -7.08 7.92 9.15
C LYS A 6 -7.13 9.29 8.44
N ARG A 7 -7.22 10.37 9.21
CA ARG A 7 -7.15 11.72 8.65
C ARG A 7 -5.79 11.94 7.99
N THR A 8 -5.81 12.44 6.77
CA THR A 8 -4.61 12.63 5.94
C THR A 8 -3.99 14.01 6.11
N ALA A 9 -4.70 14.95 6.71
CA ALA A 9 -4.24 16.32 6.92
C ALA A 9 -4.81 16.92 8.21
N THR A 10 -4.07 17.89 8.77
CA THR A 10 -4.57 18.81 9.81
C THR A 10 -5.23 19.98 9.10
N VAL A 11 -6.41 20.38 9.58
CA VAL A 11 -7.14 21.54 9.06
C VAL A 11 -7.30 22.56 10.19
N GLU A 12 -6.79 23.75 9.97
CA GLU A 12 -6.83 24.85 10.93
C GLU A 12 -7.64 26.01 10.37
N SER A 13 -8.43 26.66 11.24
CA SER A 13 -9.16 27.87 10.87
C SER A 13 -8.24 29.09 10.95
N CYS A 14 -8.14 29.86 9.87
CA CYS A 14 -7.34 31.07 9.83
C CYS A 14 -8.05 32.26 10.50
N ASN A 15 -9.37 32.21 10.65
CA ASN A 15 -10.17 33.22 11.30
C ASN A 15 -11.52 32.66 11.80
N TYR A 16 -12.40 33.52 12.30
CA TYR A 16 -13.73 33.08 12.74
C TYR A 16 -14.55 32.49 11.60
N GLY A 17 -15.15 31.32 11.83
CA GLY A 17 -15.98 30.62 10.85
C GLY A 17 -17.09 29.81 11.51
N THR A 18 -18.20 29.64 10.82
CA THR A 18 -19.28 28.74 11.22
C THR A 18 -19.12 27.43 10.47
N LEU A 19 -19.14 26.30 11.18
CA LEU A 19 -18.98 24.96 10.61
C LEU A 19 -20.26 24.15 10.84
N ALA A 20 -20.66 23.41 9.83
CA ALA A 20 -21.64 22.34 9.95
C ALA A 20 -20.91 20.99 10.09
N ALA A 21 -21.33 20.18 11.05
CA ALA A 21 -20.76 18.87 11.27
C ALA A 21 -21.74 17.77 10.86
N LEU A 22 -21.28 16.84 10.04
CA LEU A 22 -22.02 15.62 9.66
C LEU A 22 -21.33 14.42 10.34
N LYS A 23 -22.07 13.68 11.16
CA LYS A 23 -21.56 12.47 11.80
C LYS A 23 -21.44 11.36 10.76
N LYS A 24 -20.46 10.45 10.98
CA LYS A 24 -20.20 9.30 10.07
C LYS A 24 -21.44 8.40 9.95
N GLU A 25 -22.14 8.16 11.05
CA GLU A 25 -23.34 7.33 11.10
C GLU A 25 -24.42 7.90 10.18
N ASN A 26 -24.74 9.18 10.31
CA ASN A 26 -25.73 9.87 9.47
C ASN A 26 -25.33 9.86 7.98
N PHE A 27 -24.02 9.99 7.70
CA PHE A 27 -23.52 9.90 6.32
C PHE A 27 -23.70 8.49 5.74
N LEU A 28 -23.48 7.44 6.54
CA LEU A 28 -23.67 6.05 6.11
C LEU A 28 -25.16 5.69 5.94
N GLU A 29 -26.06 6.25 6.77
CA GLU A 29 -27.52 6.11 6.60
C GLU A 29 -27.98 6.71 5.25
N LEU A 30 -27.45 7.86 4.86
CA LEU A 30 -27.72 8.46 3.56
C LEU A 30 -27.23 7.58 2.41
N GLN A 31 -26.15 6.82 2.61
CA GLN A 31 -25.63 5.88 1.62
C GLN A 31 -26.60 4.72 1.33
N ASN A 32 -27.27 4.24 2.35
CA ASN A 32 -28.21 3.09 2.25
C ASN A 32 -29.59 3.50 1.74
N SER A 33 -29.83 4.79 1.52
CA SER A 33 -31.07 5.35 1.00
C SER A 33 -30.93 5.71 -0.51
N THR A 34 -31.73 6.60 -1.01
CA THR A 34 -31.85 7.02 -2.42
C THR A 34 -30.58 7.53 -3.10
N PHE A 35 -29.42 7.58 -2.41
CA PHE A 35 -28.19 8.24 -2.84
C PHE A 35 -27.00 7.31 -3.13
N GLU A 36 -27.21 6.07 -3.55
CA GLU A 36 -26.12 5.12 -3.89
C GLU A 36 -25.09 5.70 -4.87
N ASN A 37 -25.52 6.52 -5.81
CA ASN A 37 -24.63 7.16 -6.80
C ASN A 37 -23.77 8.28 -6.23
N ILE A 38 -24.11 8.88 -5.10
CA ILE A 38 -23.37 10.02 -4.52
C ILE A 38 -21.96 9.60 -4.12
N ILE A 39 -21.77 8.42 -3.56
CA ILE A 39 -20.45 7.95 -3.15
C ILE A 39 -19.53 7.74 -4.34
N GLU A 40 -20.05 7.21 -5.45
CA GLU A 40 -19.26 7.08 -6.68
C GLU A 40 -18.87 8.46 -7.27
N VAL A 41 -19.76 9.44 -7.16
CA VAL A 41 -19.43 10.82 -7.55
C VAL A 41 -18.34 11.40 -6.65
N PHE A 42 -18.44 11.23 -5.34
CA PHE A 42 -17.41 11.69 -4.41
C PHE A 42 -16.07 10.96 -4.62
N LYS A 43 -16.07 9.65 -4.85
CA LYS A 43 -14.84 8.90 -5.17
C LYS A 43 -14.18 9.44 -6.44
N LYS A 44 -14.95 9.72 -7.49
CA LYS A 44 -14.44 10.34 -8.72
C LYS A 44 -13.84 11.73 -8.47
N GLN A 45 -14.47 12.56 -7.66
CA GLN A 45 -13.94 13.88 -7.30
C GLN A 45 -12.65 13.78 -6.49
N ILE A 46 -12.57 12.86 -5.53
CA ILE A 46 -11.35 12.62 -4.76
C ILE A 46 -10.21 12.12 -5.65
N CYS A 47 -10.51 11.32 -6.69
CA CYS A 47 -9.51 10.89 -7.67
C CYS A 47 -8.89 12.05 -8.45
N LEU A 48 -9.62 13.16 -8.65
CA LEU A 48 -9.12 14.33 -9.36
C LEU A 48 -8.24 15.24 -8.48
N TYR A 49 -8.25 15.02 -7.15
CA TYR A 49 -7.40 15.78 -6.24
C TYR A 49 -6.03 15.12 -6.12
N ASP A 50 -5.02 15.79 -6.67
CA ASP A 50 -3.63 15.37 -6.57
C ASP A 50 -2.96 15.97 -5.34
N ASP A 51 -2.31 15.11 -4.56
CA ASP A 51 -1.41 15.48 -3.48
C ASP A 51 -0.05 14.78 -3.65
N GLU A 52 0.97 15.27 -2.98
CA GLU A 52 2.33 14.74 -3.10
C GLU A 52 2.44 13.24 -2.75
N VAL A 53 1.64 12.78 -1.78
CA VAL A 53 1.63 11.37 -1.36
C VAL A 53 1.02 10.48 -2.45
N LYS A 54 -0.11 10.90 -3.03
CA LYS A 54 -0.76 10.17 -4.12
C LYS A 54 0.14 10.09 -5.34
N MET A 55 0.76 11.21 -5.73
CA MET A 55 1.70 11.24 -6.85
C MET A 55 2.91 10.33 -6.60
N PHE A 56 3.46 10.34 -5.39
CA PHE A 56 4.55 9.46 -5.00
C PHE A 56 4.16 7.97 -5.07
N LEU A 57 3.03 7.60 -4.48
CA LEU A 57 2.55 6.21 -4.49
C LEU A 57 2.21 5.74 -5.92
N ALA A 58 1.58 6.61 -6.72
CA ALA A 58 1.29 6.31 -8.13
C ALA A 58 2.59 6.02 -8.91
N PHE A 59 3.61 6.88 -8.76
CA PHE A 59 4.90 6.68 -9.40
C PHE A 59 5.59 5.38 -8.95
N ALA A 60 5.53 5.05 -7.65
CA ALA A 60 6.08 3.80 -7.15
C ALA A 60 5.37 2.57 -7.75
N MET A 61 4.04 2.59 -7.80
CA MET A 61 3.25 1.47 -8.34
C MET A 61 3.41 1.27 -9.84
N GLU A 62 3.73 2.31 -10.61
CA GLU A 62 3.97 2.16 -12.06
C GLU A 62 5.22 1.36 -12.41
N LYS A 63 6.13 1.16 -11.46
CA LYS A 63 7.31 0.31 -11.65
C LYS A 63 6.98 -1.19 -11.69
N ILE A 64 5.79 -1.57 -11.25
CA ILE A 64 5.37 -2.97 -11.16
C ILE A 64 4.31 -3.23 -12.24
N SER A 65 4.58 -4.21 -13.11
CA SER A 65 3.77 -4.54 -14.29
C SER A 65 2.28 -4.69 -13.98
N TYR A 66 1.93 -5.49 -13.00
CA TYR A 66 0.54 -5.79 -12.67
C TYR A 66 -0.18 -4.66 -11.92
N PHE A 67 0.53 -3.76 -11.23
CA PHE A 67 -0.08 -2.57 -10.63
C PHE A 67 -0.24 -1.42 -11.64
N LYS A 68 0.61 -1.35 -12.64
CA LYS A 68 0.56 -0.32 -13.68
C LYS A 68 -0.80 -0.28 -14.38
N HIS A 69 -1.40 -1.44 -14.64
CA HIS A 69 -2.63 -1.57 -15.41
C HIS A 69 -3.92 -1.42 -14.58
N LEU A 70 -3.81 -1.21 -13.27
CA LEU A 70 -4.97 -0.97 -12.41
C LEU A 70 -5.68 0.33 -12.78
N LYS A 71 -7.02 0.30 -12.71
CA LYS A 71 -7.86 1.47 -12.91
C LYS A 71 -7.59 2.52 -11.81
N LEU A 72 -7.80 3.78 -12.14
CA LEU A 72 -7.56 4.90 -11.22
C LEU A 72 -8.30 4.73 -9.88
N LEU A 73 -9.56 4.30 -9.91
CA LEU A 73 -10.35 4.05 -8.70
C LEU A 73 -9.74 2.96 -7.81
N THR A 74 -9.23 1.89 -8.41
CA THR A 74 -8.58 0.80 -7.67
C THR A 74 -7.26 1.27 -7.06
N LYS A 75 -6.43 2.02 -7.81
CA LYS A 75 -5.21 2.65 -7.28
C LYS A 75 -5.53 3.55 -6.08
N GLN A 76 -6.59 4.36 -6.15
CA GLN A 76 -7.01 5.24 -5.06
C GLN A 76 -7.45 4.45 -3.81
N GLU A 77 -8.17 3.35 -3.98
CA GLU A 77 -8.55 2.48 -2.85
C GLU A 77 -7.31 1.88 -2.18
N ILE A 78 -6.32 1.46 -2.95
CA ILE A 78 -5.04 0.99 -2.42
C ILE A 78 -4.33 2.11 -1.64
N PHE A 79 -4.17 3.31 -2.21
CA PHE A 79 -3.49 4.43 -1.55
C PHE A 79 -4.14 4.80 -0.22
N HIS A 80 -5.48 4.86 -0.17
CA HIS A 80 -6.22 5.17 1.05
C HIS A 80 -6.22 4.03 2.08
N SER A 81 -5.88 2.81 1.65
CA SER A 81 -5.74 1.65 2.53
C SER A 81 -4.35 1.53 3.13
N MET A 82 -3.37 2.25 2.58
CA MET A 82 -2.01 2.28 3.10
C MET A 82 -1.91 3.13 4.38
N GLU A 83 -1.07 2.70 5.30
CA GLU A 83 -0.75 3.44 6.52
C GLU A 83 0.72 3.84 6.50
N ARG A 84 1.01 5.10 6.89
CA ARG A 84 2.37 5.57 7.04
C ARG A 84 2.93 5.11 8.38
N VAL A 85 4.07 4.43 8.35
CA VAL A 85 4.78 3.90 9.52
C VAL A 85 6.26 4.23 9.44
N THR A 86 6.91 4.40 10.58
CA THR A 86 8.35 4.61 10.66
C THR A 86 8.97 3.47 11.46
N TYR A 87 10.03 2.91 10.93
CA TYR A 87 10.83 1.87 11.54
C TYR A 87 12.21 2.40 11.89
N GLU A 88 12.70 2.01 13.05
CA GLU A 88 14.05 2.36 13.49
C GLU A 88 15.11 1.59 12.69
N LYS A 89 16.34 2.11 12.73
CA LYS A 89 17.50 1.39 12.21
C LYS A 89 17.59 -0.01 12.82
N ASP A 90 18.05 -0.97 12.01
CA ASP A 90 18.19 -2.39 12.33
C ASP A 90 16.86 -3.15 12.54
N ALA A 91 15.70 -2.48 12.41
CA ALA A 91 14.41 -3.16 12.41
C ALA A 91 14.29 -4.09 11.20
N LEU A 92 13.72 -5.28 11.41
CA LEU A 92 13.45 -6.27 10.37
C LEU A 92 12.00 -6.07 9.88
N LEU A 93 11.83 -5.69 8.61
CA LEU A 93 10.52 -5.50 7.99
C LEU A 93 9.87 -6.82 7.61
N CYS A 94 10.67 -7.74 7.11
CA CYS A 94 10.27 -9.10 6.76
C CYS A 94 11.46 -10.03 6.88
N LYS A 95 11.23 -11.23 7.36
CA LYS A 95 12.25 -12.27 7.51
C LYS A 95 12.02 -13.34 6.46
N LYS A 96 13.10 -13.86 5.89
CA LYS A 96 13.05 -15.01 4.99
C LYS A 96 12.32 -16.20 5.63
N GLY A 97 11.35 -16.74 4.89
CA GLY A 97 10.51 -17.85 5.32
C GLY A 97 9.29 -17.46 6.16
N ASP A 98 9.12 -16.18 6.47
CA ASP A 98 7.87 -15.70 7.07
C ASP A 98 6.85 -15.37 5.96
N ILE A 99 5.58 -15.69 6.19
CA ILE A 99 4.51 -15.35 5.26
C ILE A 99 4.45 -13.83 5.04
N ALA A 100 4.41 -13.41 3.80
CA ALA A 100 4.37 -12.01 3.39
C ALA A 100 2.99 -11.37 3.66
N THR A 101 2.74 -10.94 4.89
CA THR A 101 1.46 -10.33 5.29
C THR A 101 1.36 -8.83 5.00
N LYS A 102 2.47 -8.20 4.61
CA LYS A 102 2.56 -6.76 4.34
C LYS A 102 3.40 -6.47 3.10
N LEU A 103 2.96 -5.45 2.36
CA LEU A 103 3.71 -4.80 1.29
C LEU A 103 4.13 -3.42 1.79
N PHE A 104 5.37 -3.00 1.47
CA PHE A 104 5.90 -1.71 1.88
C PHE A 104 6.34 -0.88 0.68
N VAL A 105 6.04 0.42 0.71
CA VAL A 105 6.56 1.43 -0.23
C VAL A 105 7.46 2.37 0.54
N ILE A 106 8.75 2.37 0.27
CA ILE A 106 9.74 3.20 0.97
C ILE A 106 9.54 4.66 0.58
N GLN A 107 9.22 5.52 1.57
CA GLN A 107 9.13 6.96 1.38
C GLN A 107 10.48 7.64 1.61
N ASP A 108 11.20 7.20 2.65
CA ASP A 108 12.51 7.72 3.04
C ASP A 108 13.31 6.65 3.78
N GLY A 109 14.64 6.74 3.74
CA GLY A 109 15.53 5.78 4.35
C GLY A 109 16.01 4.70 3.37
N ILE A 110 16.78 3.74 3.87
CA ILE A 110 17.40 2.65 3.11
C ILE A 110 17.10 1.32 3.79
N VAL A 111 16.64 0.36 3.00
CA VAL A 111 16.43 -1.03 3.40
C VAL A 111 17.44 -1.91 2.68
N GLU A 112 18.10 -2.76 3.41
CA GLU A 112 19.04 -3.76 2.90
C GLU A 112 18.30 -5.09 2.70
N VAL A 113 18.49 -5.68 1.52
CA VAL A 113 17.99 -7.00 1.16
C VAL A 113 19.13 -7.98 1.33
N ALA A 114 18.95 -8.95 2.20
CA ALA A 114 19.99 -9.92 2.51
C ALA A 114 19.44 -11.35 2.46
N CYS A 115 20.31 -12.31 2.18
CA CYS A 115 20.00 -13.72 2.31
C CYS A 115 21.19 -14.50 2.87
N LYS A 116 20.90 -15.61 3.53
CA LYS A 116 21.91 -16.62 3.88
C LYS A 116 22.03 -17.63 2.76
N TYR A 117 23.23 -17.84 2.24
CA TYR A 117 23.48 -18.72 1.10
C TYR A 117 23.19 -20.18 1.39
N ALA A 118 23.46 -20.63 2.61
CA ALA A 118 23.17 -22.00 3.02
C ALA A 118 22.91 -22.09 4.54
N PRO A 119 22.12 -23.09 5.00
CA PRO A 119 21.80 -23.24 6.43
C PRO A 119 23.01 -23.46 7.36
N ARG A 120 24.19 -23.77 6.77
CA ARG A 120 25.43 -24.10 7.51
C ARG A 120 26.49 -22.99 7.45
N ILE A 121 26.25 -21.93 6.69
CA ILE A 121 27.18 -20.79 6.54
C ILE A 121 26.48 -19.61 7.20
N ASP A 122 27.04 -19.13 8.31
CA ASP A 122 26.51 -17.98 9.05
C ASP A 122 26.78 -16.62 8.33
N GLU A 123 27.32 -16.67 7.12
CA GLU A 123 27.57 -15.49 6.31
C GLU A 123 26.28 -15.04 5.63
N GLU A 124 25.92 -13.80 5.91
CA GLU A 124 24.79 -13.08 5.29
C GLU A 124 25.33 -12.29 4.09
N PHE A 125 24.70 -12.45 2.93
CA PHE A 125 25.06 -11.72 1.71
C PHE A 125 24.04 -10.63 1.46
N VAL A 126 24.53 -9.42 1.32
CA VAL A 126 23.71 -8.27 0.88
C VAL A 126 23.52 -8.41 -0.63
N ILE A 127 22.26 -8.54 -1.05
CA ILE A 127 21.88 -8.62 -2.46
C ILE A 127 21.78 -7.24 -3.04
N GLU A 128 21.08 -6.34 -2.33
CA GLU A 128 20.69 -5.05 -2.87
C GLU A 128 20.33 -4.10 -1.72
N ARG A 129 20.35 -2.79 -2.03
CA ARG A 129 19.86 -1.73 -1.13
C ARG A 129 18.74 -0.98 -1.80
N LEU A 130 17.61 -0.93 -1.14
CA LEU A 130 16.37 -0.31 -1.62
C LEU A 130 16.16 1.04 -0.94
N GLY A 131 15.86 2.04 -1.73
CA GLY A 131 15.60 3.41 -1.27
C GLY A 131 14.23 3.91 -1.67
N ARG A 132 14.06 5.24 -1.65
CA ARG A 132 12.80 5.93 -1.95
C ARG A 132 12.12 5.45 -3.24
N GLY A 133 10.85 5.09 -3.13
CA GLY A 133 10.01 4.62 -4.23
C GLY A 133 10.24 3.15 -4.61
N SER A 134 11.03 2.40 -3.83
CA SER A 134 11.08 0.96 -3.95
C SER A 134 9.88 0.32 -3.23
N ILE A 135 9.38 -0.77 -3.78
CA ILE A 135 8.30 -1.57 -3.19
C ILE A 135 8.91 -2.89 -2.74
N ILE A 136 8.74 -3.19 -1.46
CA ILE A 136 9.30 -4.38 -0.82
C ILE A 136 8.23 -5.46 -0.78
N ASN A 137 8.66 -6.68 -1.05
CA ASN A 137 7.90 -7.91 -0.82
C ASN A 137 6.61 -8.02 -1.65
N HIS A 138 6.52 -7.26 -2.76
CA HIS A 138 5.28 -7.19 -3.54
C HIS A 138 4.87 -8.52 -4.16
N ARG A 139 5.83 -9.34 -4.60
CA ARG A 139 5.55 -10.63 -5.25
C ARG A 139 5.04 -11.65 -4.23
N SER A 140 5.80 -11.93 -3.17
CA SER A 140 5.40 -12.86 -2.12
C SER A 140 4.09 -12.43 -1.46
N PHE A 141 3.88 -11.11 -1.27
CA PHE A 141 2.64 -10.56 -0.74
C PHE A 141 1.43 -10.85 -1.64
N MET A 142 1.56 -10.70 -2.96
CA MET A 142 0.47 -10.97 -3.89
C MET A 142 0.18 -12.47 -4.04
N LEU A 143 1.20 -13.32 -3.91
CA LEU A 143 1.06 -14.78 -3.97
C LEU A 143 0.65 -15.41 -2.64
N GLU A 144 0.62 -14.63 -1.56
CA GLU A 144 0.42 -15.13 -0.18
C GLU A 144 1.49 -16.18 0.19
N ASP A 145 2.71 -15.99 -0.31
CA ASP A 145 3.85 -16.89 -0.19
C ASP A 145 4.84 -16.39 0.86
N ASP A 146 5.82 -17.21 1.17
CA ASP A 146 6.91 -16.88 2.09
C ASP A 146 7.86 -15.86 1.46
N ALA A 147 8.44 -14.99 2.27
CA ALA A 147 9.46 -14.06 1.84
C ALA A 147 10.75 -14.81 1.47
N ASP A 148 11.30 -14.48 0.30
CA ASP A 148 12.51 -15.11 -0.24
C ASP A 148 13.80 -14.62 0.45
N THR A 149 13.76 -13.46 1.06
CA THR A 149 14.91 -12.74 1.62
C THR A 149 14.55 -11.99 2.90
N ASP A 150 15.59 -11.61 3.65
CA ASP A 150 15.49 -10.70 4.80
C ASP A 150 15.48 -9.25 4.34
N PHE A 151 14.57 -8.43 4.87
CA PHE A 151 14.50 -6.98 4.62
C PHE A 151 14.77 -6.23 5.92
N ARG A 152 15.95 -5.61 6.05
CA ARG A 152 16.41 -4.92 7.25
C ARG A 152 16.59 -3.42 7.00
N CYS A 153 16.13 -2.60 7.93
CA CYS A 153 16.33 -1.15 7.89
C CYS A 153 17.79 -0.79 8.17
N LEU A 154 18.52 -0.29 7.18
CA LEU A 154 19.90 0.18 7.34
C LEU A 154 19.96 1.56 8.00
N THR A 155 18.92 2.34 7.86
CA THR A 155 18.69 3.65 8.51
C THR A 155 17.33 3.63 9.18
N SER A 156 16.89 4.72 9.83
CA SER A 156 15.46 4.91 10.11
C SER A 156 14.72 4.98 8.78
N VAL A 157 13.60 4.26 8.64
CA VAL A 157 12.83 4.11 7.39
C VAL A 157 11.40 4.55 7.61
N SER A 158 10.96 5.54 6.84
CA SER A 158 9.55 5.90 6.74
C SER A 158 8.96 5.25 5.49
N CYS A 159 7.90 4.48 5.64
CA CYS A 159 7.26 3.75 4.54
C CYS A 159 5.74 3.77 4.65
N PHE A 160 5.08 3.41 3.56
CA PHE A 160 3.65 3.12 3.52
C PHE A 160 3.47 1.60 3.52
N GLU A 161 2.65 1.11 4.45
CA GLU A 161 2.30 -0.31 4.57
C GLU A 161 0.91 -0.59 4.02
N LEU A 162 0.77 -1.70 3.29
CA LEU A 162 -0.51 -2.30 2.92
C LEU A 162 -0.59 -3.71 3.50
N THR A 163 -1.64 -4.01 4.25
CA THR A 163 -1.85 -5.34 4.83
C THR A 163 -2.62 -6.27 3.89
N ALA A 164 -2.41 -7.59 4.06
CA ALA A 164 -3.08 -8.62 3.26
C ALA A 164 -4.61 -8.54 3.36
N ASP A 165 -5.16 -8.24 4.53
CA ASP A 165 -6.62 -8.12 4.70
C ASP A 165 -7.21 -6.98 3.85
N LYS A 166 -6.54 -5.82 3.83
CA LYS A 166 -7.00 -4.65 3.05
C LYS A 166 -6.94 -4.90 1.55
N ILE A 167 -5.89 -5.56 1.07
CA ILE A 167 -5.78 -5.87 -0.37
C ILE A 167 -6.81 -6.93 -0.79
N LYS A 168 -7.11 -7.91 0.06
CA LYS A 168 -8.17 -8.91 -0.18
C LYS A 168 -9.53 -8.26 -0.32
N GLU A 169 -9.89 -7.32 0.55
CA GLU A 169 -11.13 -6.56 0.41
C GLU A 169 -11.24 -5.82 -0.93
N ILE A 170 -10.13 -5.27 -1.44
CA ILE A 170 -10.09 -4.60 -2.74
C ILE A 170 -10.22 -5.63 -3.87
N LYS A 171 -9.51 -6.76 -3.79
CA LYS A 171 -9.59 -7.88 -4.75
C LYS A 171 -11.03 -8.37 -4.92
N ASP A 172 -11.77 -8.52 -3.82
CA ASP A 172 -13.16 -9.00 -3.86
C ASP A 172 -14.10 -8.02 -4.57
N LYS A 173 -13.84 -6.72 -4.46
CA LYS A 173 -14.66 -5.64 -5.02
C LYS A 173 -14.29 -5.26 -6.44
N ARG A 174 -13.03 -5.47 -6.87
CA ARG A 174 -12.46 -4.94 -8.11
C ARG A 174 -11.95 -6.04 -9.03
N GLU A 175 -12.51 -6.09 -10.25
CA GLU A 175 -12.14 -7.09 -11.25
C GLU A 175 -10.70 -6.88 -11.77
N ASP A 176 -10.27 -5.64 -11.98
CA ASP A 176 -8.92 -5.33 -12.41
C ASP A 176 -7.87 -5.75 -11.37
N MET A 177 -8.21 -5.74 -10.09
CA MET A 177 -7.35 -6.29 -9.04
C MET A 177 -7.25 -7.82 -9.13
N ARG A 178 -8.36 -8.52 -9.40
CA ARG A 178 -8.36 -9.97 -9.65
C ARG A 178 -7.51 -10.33 -10.86
N THR A 179 -7.55 -9.51 -11.91
CA THR A 179 -6.69 -9.69 -13.08
C THR A 179 -5.22 -9.52 -12.72
N ALA A 180 -4.87 -8.51 -11.91
CA ALA A 180 -3.50 -8.32 -11.43
C ALA A 180 -2.95 -9.54 -10.68
N TYR A 181 -3.76 -10.16 -9.82
CA TYR A 181 -3.38 -11.41 -9.13
C TYR A 181 -3.08 -12.55 -10.11
N ARG A 182 -3.94 -12.76 -11.11
CA ARG A 182 -3.70 -13.79 -12.14
C ARG A 182 -2.41 -13.53 -12.93
N THR A 183 -2.12 -12.27 -13.26
CA THR A 183 -0.88 -11.92 -13.96
C THR A 183 0.35 -12.30 -13.13
N VAL A 184 0.33 -12.07 -11.81
CA VAL A 184 1.44 -12.46 -10.92
C VAL A 184 1.59 -13.99 -10.88
N GLU A 185 0.48 -14.72 -10.76
CA GLU A 185 0.47 -16.19 -10.78
C GLU A 185 1.05 -16.74 -12.10
N GLU A 186 0.68 -16.13 -13.24
CA GLU A 186 1.18 -16.52 -14.56
C GLU A 186 2.68 -16.21 -14.73
N GLU A 187 3.18 -15.06 -14.24
CA GLU A 187 4.60 -14.70 -14.27
C GLU A 187 5.49 -15.69 -13.49
N VAL A 188 4.95 -16.41 -12.51
CA VAL A 188 5.67 -17.43 -11.73
C VAL A 188 5.74 -18.76 -12.47
N LEU A 189 4.75 -19.06 -13.33
CA LEU A 189 4.66 -20.33 -14.07
C LEU A 189 5.52 -20.37 -15.33
N ILE A 190 6.07 -19.21 -15.75
CA ILE A 190 6.97 -19.14 -16.91
C ILE A 190 8.41 -19.30 -16.41
N PRO A 191 9.11 -20.41 -16.69
CA PRO A 191 10.48 -20.67 -16.27
C PRO A 191 11.51 -19.76 -16.95
#